data_9a0d6f59312b81e72ac24521935df326
#
_entry.id   9a0d6f59312b81e72ac24521935df326
#
_cell.length_a   1.000
_cell.length_b   1.000
_cell.length_c   1.000
_cell.angle_alpha   90.00
_cell.angle_beta   90.00
_cell.angle_gamma   90.00
#
_symmetry.space_group_name_H-M   'P 1'
#
loop_
_entity.id
_entity.type
_entity.pdbx_description
1 polymer ?
#
loop_
_entity_poly.entity_id
_entity_poly.type
_entity_poly.pdbx_seq_one_letter_code
_entity_poly.pdbx_strand_id
1 'polypeptide(L)'
;MNPSAAPFLPDGTVYGTLLNFRHEQALWAARATEPPYKAPPQAPVLFIKTANTFSAQGAAISLPADVPEVEVGASLGLVIANFESPFLAHPSVEWSRSAINIEASAGLPRVAGCVLLNDLSVPHASYYRPPVKFKCVDGFLGIGPRCVPLAEVGDINALTLEVRINGELRQTVEFSGLVRHAATLLADVNAFMTLQPGDILMLGSDCLADGTRPRARMRDRIEISATGFAPLVNTLVGEAA
;
A
#
# COMPACT_ATOMS: atom_id res chain seq x y z
N MET A 1 11.93 -27.67 -10.87
CA MET A 1 11.67 -26.21 -10.94
C MET A 1 10.22 -26.07 -11.40
N ASN A 2 9.31 -25.63 -10.52
CA ASN A 2 7.94 -25.32 -10.94
C ASN A 2 8.00 -24.16 -11.94
N PRO A 3 7.20 -24.19 -13.03
CA PRO A 3 7.09 -23.03 -13.91
C PRO A 3 6.71 -21.82 -13.06
N SER A 4 7.49 -20.76 -13.20
CA SER A 4 7.28 -19.49 -12.50
C SER A 4 5.82 -19.04 -12.71
N ALA A 5 5.02 -19.05 -11.65
CA ALA A 5 3.70 -18.45 -11.72
C ALA A 5 3.87 -16.98 -12.16
N ALA A 6 2.95 -16.51 -13.01
CA ALA A 6 2.95 -15.11 -13.42
C ALA A 6 2.91 -14.20 -12.18
N PRO A 7 3.65 -13.07 -12.20
CA PRO A 7 3.63 -12.14 -11.07
C PRO A 7 2.20 -11.64 -10.84
N PHE A 8 1.84 -11.48 -9.57
CA PHE A 8 0.54 -10.91 -9.20
C PHE A 8 0.47 -9.45 -9.66
N LEU A 9 -0.61 -9.09 -10.35
CA LEU A 9 -0.99 -7.71 -10.66
C LEU A 9 -2.49 -7.54 -10.38
N PRO A 10 -2.94 -6.35 -9.93
CA PRO A 10 -4.36 -6.11 -9.70
C PRO A 10 -5.13 -6.07 -11.01
N ASP A 11 -6.35 -6.62 -10.99
CA ASP A 11 -7.29 -6.50 -12.10
C ASP A 11 -8.23 -5.29 -11.93
N GLY A 12 -8.30 -4.73 -10.71
CA GLY A 12 -9.15 -3.62 -10.32
C GLY A 12 -8.38 -2.33 -10.05
N THR A 13 -9.05 -1.43 -9.34
CA THR A 13 -8.51 -0.14 -8.91
C THR A 13 -7.71 -0.29 -7.61
N VAL A 14 -6.61 0.45 -7.50
CA VAL A 14 -5.87 0.52 -6.24
C VAL A 14 -6.19 1.86 -5.56
N TYR A 15 -6.84 1.78 -4.41
CA TYR A 15 -7.16 2.92 -3.55
C TYR A 15 -6.12 3.03 -2.45
N GLY A 16 -5.43 4.16 -2.38
CA GLY A 16 -4.47 4.46 -1.34
C GLY A 16 -5.07 5.31 -0.23
N THR A 17 -4.53 5.16 0.98
CA THR A 17 -4.96 5.95 2.15
C THR A 17 -3.83 6.84 2.64
N LEU A 18 -4.10 8.13 2.81
CA LEU A 18 -3.21 9.12 3.40
C LEU A 18 -3.56 9.34 4.88
N LEU A 19 -2.57 9.76 5.67
CA LEU A 19 -2.74 10.14 7.08
C LEU A 19 -3.37 9.03 7.94
N ASN A 20 -3.09 7.78 7.62
CA ASN A 20 -3.61 6.63 8.38
C ASN A 20 -2.60 6.10 9.41
N PHE A 21 -1.48 6.77 9.64
CA PHE A 21 -0.56 6.48 10.74
C PHE A 21 -0.62 7.59 11.78
N ARG A 22 -0.67 7.22 13.08
CA ARG A 22 -0.75 8.18 14.20
C ARG A 22 0.42 9.14 14.20
N HIS A 23 1.62 8.65 13.87
CA HIS A 23 2.82 9.47 13.81
C HIS A 23 2.68 10.56 12.73
N GLU A 24 2.37 10.18 11.49
CA GLU A 24 2.15 11.12 10.38
C GLU A 24 1.02 12.12 10.71
N GLN A 25 -0.10 11.61 11.28
CA GLN A 25 -1.24 12.44 11.65
C GLN A 25 -0.88 13.48 12.73
N ALA A 26 -0.06 13.10 13.72
CA ALA A 26 0.41 14.01 14.76
C ALA A 26 1.30 15.12 14.19
N LEU A 27 2.19 14.83 13.27
CA LEU A 27 3.02 15.82 12.57
C LEU A 27 2.19 16.77 11.70
N TRP A 28 1.06 16.30 11.18
CA TRP A 28 0.14 17.10 10.37
C TRP A 28 -0.87 17.91 11.19
N ALA A 29 -1.03 17.67 12.49
CA ALA A 29 -2.08 18.24 13.31
C ALA A 29 -2.13 19.78 13.26
N ALA A 30 -0.98 20.45 13.33
CA ALA A 30 -0.91 21.91 13.24
C ALA A 30 -1.35 22.42 11.86
N ARG A 31 -0.89 21.78 10.78
CA ARG A 31 -1.23 22.15 9.40
C ARG A 31 -2.69 21.89 9.05
N ALA A 32 -3.33 20.91 9.68
CA ALA A 32 -4.72 20.55 9.39
C ALA A 32 -5.72 21.66 9.70
N THR A 33 -5.36 22.65 10.54
CA THR A 33 -6.21 23.79 10.91
C THR A 33 -5.86 25.07 10.13
N GLU A 34 -4.77 25.07 9.35
CA GLU A 34 -4.33 26.19 8.55
C GLU A 34 -4.90 26.15 7.12
N PRO A 35 -5.09 27.29 6.44
CA PRO A 35 -5.42 27.28 5.02
C PRO A 35 -4.35 26.54 4.18
N PRO A 36 -4.76 25.76 3.18
CA PRO A 36 -6.11 25.59 2.63
C PRO A 36 -6.98 24.55 3.35
N TYR A 37 -6.47 23.90 4.40
CA TYR A 37 -7.21 22.96 5.24
C TYR A 37 -8.09 23.74 6.24
N LYS A 38 -9.09 23.08 6.80
CA LYS A 38 -10.01 23.73 7.76
C LYS A 38 -10.07 23.01 9.09
N ALA A 39 -9.89 21.69 9.05
CA ALA A 39 -9.93 20.79 10.20
C ALA A 39 -9.23 19.48 9.87
N PRO A 40 -8.83 18.68 10.88
CA PRO A 40 -8.37 17.31 10.69
C PRO A 40 -9.42 16.46 9.97
N PRO A 41 -9.02 15.52 9.12
CA PRO A 41 -9.94 14.66 8.38
C PRO A 41 -10.75 13.78 9.34
N GLN A 42 -12.07 13.74 9.14
CA GLN A 42 -13.00 12.90 9.90
C GLN A 42 -13.22 11.53 9.23
N ALA A 43 -13.01 11.44 7.91
CA ALA A 43 -13.12 10.25 7.09
C ALA A 43 -11.74 9.84 6.55
N PRO A 44 -11.58 8.62 5.97
CA PRO A 44 -10.37 8.24 5.26
C PRO A 44 -10.05 9.23 4.14
N VAL A 45 -8.80 9.66 4.05
CA VAL A 45 -8.32 10.49 2.94
C VAL A 45 -7.78 9.56 1.86
N LEU A 46 -8.52 9.43 0.76
CA LEU A 46 -8.17 8.48 -0.30
C LEU A 46 -7.50 9.16 -1.50
N PHE A 47 -6.63 8.39 -2.15
CA PHE A 47 -6.11 8.67 -3.49
C PHE A 47 -6.19 7.39 -4.34
N ILE A 48 -5.92 7.50 -5.63
CA ILE A 48 -6.01 6.38 -6.57
C ILE A 48 -4.64 6.16 -7.21
N LYS A 49 -4.26 4.91 -7.38
CA LYS A 49 -3.19 4.46 -8.27
C LYS A 49 -3.83 3.88 -9.53
N THR A 50 -3.63 4.52 -10.64
CA THR A 50 -4.16 4.12 -11.94
C THR A 50 -3.36 2.95 -12.53
N ALA A 51 -3.93 2.18 -13.45
CA ALA A 51 -3.34 0.96 -14.00
C ALA A 51 -1.94 1.17 -14.63
N ASN A 52 -1.67 2.36 -15.19
CA ASN A 52 -0.36 2.70 -15.74
C ASN A 52 0.75 2.74 -14.68
N THR A 53 0.40 2.85 -13.38
CA THR A 53 1.38 2.88 -12.29
C THR A 53 1.87 1.48 -11.90
N PHE A 54 1.24 0.40 -12.33
CA PHE A 54 1.53 -0.94 -11.83
C PHE A 54 2.86 -1.47 -12.36
N SER A 55 3.73 -1.84 -11.44
CA SER A 55 5.02 -2.49 -11.70
C SER A 55 5.13 -3.79 -10.93
N ALA A 56 5.35 -4.88 -11.63
CA ALA A 56 5.54 -6.18 -11.00
C ALA A 56 6.82 -6.24 -10.15
N GLN A 57 6.89 -7.25 -9.29
CA GLN A 57 8.12 -7.64 -8.61
C GLN A 57 9.29 -7.76 -9.60
N GLY A 58 10.41 -7.14 -9.27
CA GLY A 58 11.64 -7.16 -10.07
C GLY A 58 11.65 -6.18 -11.24
N ALA A 59 10.56 -5.47 -11.49
CA ALA A 59 10.51 -4.50 -12.59
C ALA A 59 11.48 -3.33 -12.36
N ALA A 60 12.09 -2.86 -13.47
CA ALA A 60 12.73 -1.57 -13.54
C ALA A 60 11.67 -0.47 -13.69
N ILE A 61 11.72 0.55 -12.84
CA ILE A 61 10.77 1.67 -12.85
C ILE A 61 11.50 2.91 -13.37
N SER A 62 11.00 3.48 -14.46
CA SER A 62 11.58 4.67 -15.09
C SER A 62 11.24 5.92 -14.29
N LEU A 63 12.27 6.73 -14.01
CA LEU A 63 12.09 8.08 -13.49
C LEU A 63 12.01 9.06 -14.66
N PRO A 64 10.99 9.97 -14.67
CA PRO A 64 10.98 11.08 -15.62
C PRO A 64 12.26 11.93 -15.52
N ALA A 65 12.72 12.47 -16.64
CA ALA A 65 14.01 13.18 -16.72
C ALA A 65 14.13 14.40 -15.77
N ASP A 66 13.00 15.02 -15.45
CA ASP A 66 12.90 16.16 -14.53
C ASP A 66 12.67 15.74 -13.05
N VAL A 67 12.62 14.44 -12.75
CA VAL A 67 12.42 13.91 -11.39
C VAL A 67 13.72 13.31 -10.87
N PRO A 68 14.51 14.05 -10.06
CA PRO A 68 15.80 13.59 -9.57
C PRO A 68 15.71 12.52 -8.50
N GLU A 69 14.60 12.48 -7.77
CA GLU A 69 14.35 11.52 -6.68
C GLU A 69 12.85 11.32 -6.44
N VAL A 70 12.51 10.18 -5.84
CA VAL A 70 11.14 9.84 -5.45
C VAL A 70 11.07 9.49 -3.97
N GLU A 71 9.91 9.70 -3.38
CA GLU A 71 9.56 9.16 -2.06
C GLU A 71 9.16 7.70 -2.17
N VAL A 72 9.61 6.89 -1.21
CA VAL A 72 9.29 5.47 -1.08
C VAL A 72 8.29 5.29 0.05
N GLY A 73 7.09 4.82 -0.28
CA GLY A 73 6.03 4.52 0.67
C GLY A 73 5.78 3.01 0.76
N ALA A 74 6.28 2.35 1.82
CA ALA A 74 5.92 0.96 2.06
C ALA A 74 4.51 0.85 2.60
N SER A 75 3.70 -0.01 1.99
CA SER A 75 2.32 -0.25 2.38
C SER A 75 1.93 -1.72 2.25
N LEU A 76 0.84 -2.09 2.92
CA LEU A 76 0.14 -3.35 2.74
C LEU A 76 -1.19 -3.07 2.05
N GLY A 77 -1.51 -3.82 1.00
CA GLY A 77 -2.78 -3.74 0.29
C GLY A 77 -3.70 -4.91 0.66
N LEU A 78 -4.94 -4.62 1.02
CA LEU A 78 -6.01 -5.61 1.13
C LEU A 78 -6.56 -5.90 -0.27
N VAL A 79 -6.45 -7.14 -0.75
CA VAL A 79 -6.96 -7.56 -2.06
C VAL A 79 -8.40 -8.01 -1.91
N ILE A 80 -9.33 -7.34 -2.60
CA ILE A 80 -10.76 -7.67 -2.53
C ILE A 80 -11.04 -8.94 -3.33
N ALA A 81 -11.74 -9.89 -2.69
CA ALA A 81 -12.00 -11.20 -3.24
C ALA A 81 -13.17 -11.19 -4.22
N ASN A 82 -13.05 -12.01 -5.26
CA ASN A 82 -14.20 -12.47 -6.02
C ASN A 82 -14.92 -13.60 -5.27
N PHE A 83 -16.25 -13.65 -5.28
CA PHE A 83 -17.03 -14.74 -4.68
C PHE A 83 -16.68 -16.11 -5.28
N GLU A 84 -16.18 -16.15 -6.51
CA GLU A 84 -15.84 -17.37 -7.26
C GLU A 84 -14.32 -17.68 -7.25
N SER A 85 -13.51 -16.99 -6.45
CA SER A 85 -12.06 -17.23 -6.44
C SER A 85 -11.74 -18.65 -5.98
N PRO A 86 -11.04 -19.46 -6.77
CA PRO A 86 -10.62 -20.82 -6.38
C PRO A 86 -9.69 -20.83 -5.17
N PHE A 87 -9.06 -19.71 -4.80
CA PHE A 87 -8.30 -19.53 -3.57
C PHE A 87 -9.16 -19.60 -2.30
N LEU A 88 -10.49 -19.41 -2.43
CA LEU A 88 -11.46 -19.53 -1.33
C LEU A 88 -12.13 -20.91 -1.27
N ALA A 89 -11.92 -21.76 -2.27
CA ALA A 89 -12.59 -23.05 -2.40
C ALA A 89 -11.89 -24.21 -1.69
N HIS A 90 -10.88 -23.96 -0.84
CA HIS A 90 -10.24 -25.06 -0.10
C HIS A 90 -11.06 -25.40 1.14
N PRO A 91 -11.76 -26.58 1.17
CA PRO A 91 -12.68 -26.94 2.25
C PRO A 91 -12.00 -27.29 3.59
N SER A 92 -10.66 -27.25 3.67
CA SER A 92 -9.88 -27.62 4.85
C SER A 92 -9.28 -26.44 5.61
N VAL A 93 -9.54 -25.19 5.23
CA VAL A 93 -9.10 -24.02 5.99
C VAL A 93 -10.20 -23.67 6.99
N GLU A 94 -10.13 -24.23 8.20
CA GLU A 94 -10.82 -23.66 9.34
C GLU A 94 -10.26 -22.25 9.57
N TRP A 95 -11.03 -21.25 9.18
CA TRP A 95 -10.71 -19.85 9.38
C TRP A 95 -10.57 -19.59 10.88
N SER A 96 -9.34 -19.47 11.36
CA SER A 96 -9.09 -19.09 12.74
C SER A 96 -9.73 -17.72 12.98
N ARG A 97 -10.82 -17.71 13.79
CA ARG A 97 -11.57 -16.50 14.17
C ARG A 97 -10.72 -15.43 14.86
N SER A 98 -9.45 -15.72 15.11
CA SER A 98 -8.55 -14.86 15.88
C SER A 98 -7.72 -13.90 15.01
N ALA A 99 -7.59 -14.13 13.70
CA ALA A 99 -6.60 -13.41 12.91
C ALA A 99 -7.07 -12.05 12.40
N ILE A 100 -8.34 -11.86 12.05
CA ILE A 100 -8.87 -10.54 11.64
C ILE A 100 -10.39 -10.54 11.81
N ASN A 101 -10.93 -9.64 12.63
CA ASN A 101 -12.38 -9.41 12.76
C ASN A 101 -13.04 -8.84 11.48
N ILE A 102 -12.42 -8.99 10.31
CA ILE A 102 -13.00 -8.54 9.03
C ILE A 102 -14.14 -9.47 8.58
N GLU A 103 -14.14 -10.76 8.99
CA GLU A 103 -15.09 -11.76 8.52
C GLU A 103 -16.49 -11.66 9.15
N ALA A 104 -16.62 -10.98 10.30
CA ALA A 104 -17.85 -11.06 11.11
C ALA A 104 -18.86 -9.93 10.86
N SER A 105 -18.53 -8.91 10.07
CA SER A 105 -19.45 -7.80 9.80
C SER A 105 -20.23 -8.07 8.53
N ALA A 106 -21.50 -8.43 8.69
CA ALA A 106 -22.43 -8.56 7.56
C ALA A 106 -22.39 -7.29 6.69
N GLY A 107 -22.07 -7.45 5.40
CA GLY A 107 -22.04 -6.34 4.44
C GLY A 107 -20.64 -5.81 4.07
N LEU A 108 -19.56 -6.26 4.70
CA LEU A 108 -18.20 -5.90 4.25
C LEU A 108 -17.75 -6.76 3.07
N PRO A 109 -16.97 -6.20 2.14
CA PRO A 109 -16.37 -6.96 1.06
C PRO A 109 -15.37 -7.99 1.63
N ARG A 110 -15.35 -9.17 1.03
CA ARG A 110 -14.38 -10.22 1.42
C ARG A 110 -12.99 -9.83 0.97
N VAL A 111 -11.99 -10.10 1.82
CA VAL A 111 -10.58 -9.91 1.50
C VAL A 111 -9.95 -11.26 1.19
N ALA A 112 -9.36 -11.40 0.00
CA ALA A 112 -8.67 -12.62 -0.43
C ALA A 112 -7.35 -12.80 0.31
N GLY A 113 -6.66 -11.70 0.59
CA GLY A 113 -5.34 -11.70 1.21
C GLY A 113 -4.71 -10.32 1.17
N CYS A 114 -3.41 -10.31 1.41
CA CYS A 114 -2.61 -9.08 1.42
C CYS A 114 -1.45 -9.14 0.43
N VAL A 115 -1.05 -7.98 -0.04
CA VAL A 115 0.11 -7.81 -0.93
C VAL A 115 1.00 -6.66 -0.45
N LEU A 116 2.34 -6.81 -0.54
CA LEU A 116 3.27 -5.71 -0.30
C LEU A 116 3.22 -4.72 -1.45
N LEU A 117 3.27 -3.44 -1.13
CA LEU A 117 3.20 -2.35 -2.10
C LEU A 117 4.31 -1.34 -1.86
N ASN A 118 4.93 -0.89 -2.96
CA ASN A 118 5.89 0.21 -3.00
C ASN A 118 5.22 1.42 -3.68
N ASP A 119 4.61 2.29 -2.87
CA ASP A 119 3.96 3.52 -3.33
C ASP A 119 4.99 4.62 -3.58
N LEU A 120 5.52 4.68 -4.80
CA LEU A 120 6.39 5.75 -5.21
C LEU A 120 5.61 7.05 -5.45
N SER A 121 6.22 8.17 -5.12
CA SER A 121 5.65 9.50 -5.32
C SER A 121 6.74 10.51 -5.67
N VAL A 122 6.46 11.40 -6.60
CA VAL A 122 7.26 12.63 -6.73
C VAL A 122 7.07 13.45 -5.45
N PRO A 123 8.15 13.96 -4.84
CA PRO A 123 8.05 14.74 -3.62
C PRO A 123 7.09 15.92 -3.74
N HIS A 124 6.14 16.04 -2.79
CA HIS A 124 5.19 17.14 -2.76
C HIS A 124 4.76 17.44 -1.32
N ALA A 125 4.44 18.70 -1.04
CA ALA A 125 4.21 19.20 0.31
C ALA A 125 2.74 19.38 0.68
N SER A 126 1.79 19.04 -0.21
CA SER A 126 0.37 19.35 0.01
C SER A 126 -0.53 18.18 -0.36
N TYR A 127 -1.50 17.88 0.50
CA TYR A 127 -2.59 16.94 0.25
C TYR A 127 -3.92 17.66 -0.11
N TYR A 128 -3.88 18.97 -0.33
CA TYR A 128 -5.08 19.77 -0.60
C TYR A 128 -5.80 19.41 -1.88
N ARG A 129 -5.07 18.91 -2.87
CA ARG A 129 -5.63 18.45 -4.16
C ARG A 129 -5.23 17.01 -4.40
N PRO A 130 -6.04 16.24 -5.17
CA PRO A 130 -5.66 14.88 -5.54
C PRO A 130 -4.24 14.84 -6.11
N PRO A 131 -3.35 14.03 -5.56
CA PRO A 131 -1.93 14.02 -5.94
C PRO A 131 -1.65 13.21 -7.21
N VAL A 132 -2.55 13.24 -8.20
CA VAL A 132 -2.47 12.46 -9.44
C VAL A 132 -1.14 12.69 -10.15
N LYS A 133 -0.74 13.96 -10.33
CA LYS A 133 0.53 14.31 -10.99
C LYS A 133 1.75 13.71 -10.31
N PHE A 134 1.69 13.52 -9.00
CA PHE A 134 2.84 13.08 -8.19
C PHE A 134 2.82 11.58 -7.92
N LYS A 135 1.66 10.96 -7.91
CA LYS A 135 1.48 9.55 -7.54
C LYS A 135 1.11 8.63 -8.71
N CYS A 136 0.53 9.17 -9.79
CA CYS A 136 0.08 8.35 -10.93
C CYS A 136 1.05 8.42 -12.12
N VAL A 137 2.34 8.59 -11.86
CA VAL A 137 3.40 8.44 -12.86
C VAL A 137 3.53 6.96 -13.24
N ASP A 138 3.87 6.68 -14.48
CA ASP A 138 3.99 5.32 -15.00
C ASP A 138 4.96 4.47 -14.17
N GLY A 139 4.51 3.30 -13.78
CA GLY A 139 5.29 2.36 -12.97
C GLY A 139 5.40 2.69 -11.48
N PHE A 140 4.84 3.79 -10.97
CA PHE A 140 5.04 4.26 -9.59
C PHE A 140 4.26 3.50 -8.52
N LEU A 141 3.85 2.25 -8.79
CA LEU A 141 3.36 1.32 -7.78
C LEU A 141 4.00 -0.05 -7.98
N GLY A 142 5.06 -0.33 -7.23
CA GLY A 142 5.61 -1.68 -7.15
C GLY A 142 4.65 -2.60 -6.40
N ILE A 143 4.47 -3.82 -6.92
CA ILE A 143 3.50 -4.79 -6.42
C ILE A 143 4.23 -6.09 -6.11
N GLY A 144 4.03 -6.63 -4.90
CA GLY A 144 4.64 -7.87 -4.43
C GLY A 144 4.30 -9.07 -5.32
N PRO A 145 5.14 -10.11 -5.30
CA PRO A 145 5.06 -11.20 -6.28
C PRO A 145 3.79 -12.05 -6.16
N ARG A 146 3.12 -12.03 -5.01
CA ARG A 146 1.88 -12.78 -4.78
C ARG A 146 0.97 -12.12 -3.76
N CYS A 147 -0.32 -12.34 -3.88
CA CYS A 147 -1.26 -12.12 -2.80
C CYS A 147 -1.07 -13.23 -1.76
N VAL A 148 -0.81 -12.87 -0.51
CA VAL A 148 -0.69 -13.80 0.62
C VAL A 148 -2.08 -13.96 1.23
N PRO A 149 -2.66 -15.18 1.28
CA PRO A 149 -3.98 -15.40 1.88
C PRO A 149 -4.06 -14.89 3.32
N LEU A 150 -5.21 -14.33 3.74
CA LEU A 150 -5.36 -13.77 5.09
C LEU A 150 -4.98 -14.75 6.20
N ALA A 151 -5.30 -16.02 6.05
CA ALA A 151 -4.97 -17.06 7.01
C ALA A 151 -3.45 -17.23 7.21
N GLU A 152 -2.63 -16.89 6.20
CA GLU A 152 -1.17 -16.94 6.27
C GLU A 152 -0.57 -15.64 6.80
N VAL A 153 -1.27 -14.51 6.68
CA VAL A 153 -0.77 -13.17 7.10
C VAL A 153 -0.72 -13.05 8.63
N GLY A 154 -1.66 -13.66 9.34
CA GLY A 154 -1.80 -13.48 10.78
C GLY A 154 -2.38 -12.13 11.18
N ASP A 155 -1.93 -11.56 12.30
CA ASP A 155 -2.42 -10.25 12.78
C ASP A 155 -1.75 -9.12 12.00
N ILE A 156 -2.51 -8.45 11.15
CA ILE A 156 -2.04 -7.28 10.38
C ILE A 156 -1.49 -6.18 11.30
N ASN A 157 -2.10 -5.97 12.47
CA ASN A 157 -1.67 -4.90 13.38
C ASN A 157 -0.30 -5.19 14.02
N ALA A 158 0.13 -6.45 14.05
CA ALA A 158 1.44 -6.85 14.53
C ALA A 158 2.51 -6.86 13.44
N LEU A 159 2.13 -6.63 12.18
CA LEU A 159 3.09 -6.60 11.08
C LEU A 159 4.02 -5.39 11.16
N THR A 160 5.25 -5.65 10.73
CA THR A 160 6.27 -4.63 10.54
C THR A 160 6.82 -4.78 9.12
N LEU A 161 6.89 -3.67 8.39
CA LEU A 161 7.56 -3.61 7.09
C LEU A 161 8.93 -2.96 7.26
N GLU A 162 9.94 -3.50 6.58
CA GLU A 162 11.24 -2.87 6.42
C GLU A 162 11.39 -2.30 5.01
N VAL A 163 11.87 -1.07 4.91
CA VAL A 163 12.27 -0.42 3.67
C VAL A 163 13.78 -0.37 3.61
N ARG A 164 14.38 -1.03 2.62
CA ARG A 164 15.81 -0.96 2.35
C ARG A 164 16.06 -0.31 1.00
N ILE A 165 17.07 0.58 0.96
CA ILE A 165 17.55 1.16 -0.29
C ILE A 165 19.03 0.79 -0.41
N ASN A 166 19.39 0.10 -1.49
CA ASN A 166 20.73 -0.45 -1.73
C ASN A 166 21.23 -1.34 -0.57
N GLY A 167 20.32 -2.09 0.07
CA GLY A 167 20.61 -2.97 1.21
C GLY A 167 20.62 -2.28 2.58
N GLU A 168 20.64 -0.95 2.62
CA GLU A 168 20.62 -0.17 3.87
C GLU A 168 19.18 0.00 4.37
N LEU A 169 18.91 -0.31 5.64
CA LEU A 169 17.61 -0.06 6.28
C LEU A 169 17.37 1.45 6.41
N ARG A 170 16.28 1.93 5.79
CA ARG A 170 15.90 3.35 5.74
C ARG A 170 14.68 3.66 6.60
N GLN A 171 13.77 2.70 6.73
CA GLN A 171 12.57 2.87 7.54
C GLN A 171 12.06 1.51 8.01
N THR A 172 11.45 1.53 9.19
CA THR A 172 10.60 0.45 9.72
C THR A 172 9.19 1.00 9.90
N VAL A 173 8.19 0.34 9.33
CA VAL A 173 6.78 0.75 9.40
C VAL A 173 6.03 -0.25 10.26
N GLU A 174 5.54 0.20 11.42
CA GLU A 174 4.81 -0.63 12.37
C GLU A 174 3.29 -0.43 12.22
N PHE A 175 2.57 -1.47 11.84
CA PHE A 175 1.12 -1.41 11.60
C PHE A 175 0.30 -1.25 12.89
N SER A 176 0.89 -1.46 14.06
CA SER A 176 0.33 -1.06 15.35
C SER A 176 0.05 0.44 15.45
N GLY A 177 0.75 1.25 14.64
CA GLY A 177 0.60 2.70 14.53
C GLY A 177 -0.59 3.19 13.69
N LEU A 178 -1.36 2.29 13.06
CA LEU A 178 -2.51 2.69 12.24
C LEU A 178 -3.57 3.44 13.05
N VAL A 179 -4.11 4.52 12.50
CA VAL A 179 -5.26 5.26 13.02
C VAL A 179 -6.52 4.43 12.81
N ARG A 180 -6.74 3.97 11.59
CA ARG A 180 -7.79 3.02 11.21
C ARG A 180 -7.15 1.69 10.89
N HIS A 181 -7.34 0.71 11.75
CA HIS A 181 -6.93 -0.66 11.47
C HIS A 181 -7.68 -1.22 10.25
N ALA A 182 -7.18 -2.30 9.67
CA ALA A 182 -7.66 -2.85 8.40
C ALA A 182 -9.19 -3.00 8.33
N ALA A 183 -9.81 -3.60 9.36
CA ALA A 183 -11.26 -3.78 9.40
C ALA A 183 -12.03 -2.45 9.47
N THR A 184 -11.56 -1.52 10.29
CA THR A 184 -12.17 -0.20 10.44
C THR A 184 -12.06 0.60 9.15
N LEU A 185 -10.88 0.62 8.52
CA LEU A 185 -10.68 1.31 7.25
C LEU A 185 -11.58 0.74 6.15
N LEU A 186 -11.66 -0.59 6.07
CA LEU A 186 -12.54 -1.26 5.10
C LEU A 186 -14.02 -0.91 5.32
N ALA A 187 -14.46 -0.87 6.58
CA ALA A 187 -15.83 -0.47 6.94
C ALA A 187 -16.11 0.99 6.57
N ASP A 188 -15.20 1.90 6.92
CA ASP A 188 -15.33 3.33 6.63
C ASP A 188 -15.41 3.60 5.11
N VAL A 189 -14.60 2.89 4.32
CA VAL A 189 -14.63 2.98 2.85
C VAL A 189 -15.92 2.39 2.30
N ASN A 190 -16.33 1.20 2.79
CA ASN A 190 -17.56 0.55 2.33
C ASN A 190 -18.85 1.33 2.68
N ALA A 191 -18.78 2.25 3.64
CA ALA A 191 -19.93 3.10 4.00
C ALA A 191 -20.34 4.08 2.89
N PHE A 192 -19.45 4.41 1.94
CA PHE A 192 -19.75 5.36 0.86
C PHE A 192 -19.46 4.84 -0.54
N MET A 193 -18.70 3.74 -0.69
CA MET A 193 -18.42 3.14 -1.99
C MET A 193 -18.32 1.63 -1.89
N THR A 194 -18.66 0.94 -2.97
CA THR A 194 -18.51 -0.52 -3.06
C THR A 194 -17.23 -0.88 -3.75
N LEU A 195 -16.28 -1.47 -3.00
CA LEU A 195 -15.07 -2.05 -3.59
C LEU A 195 -15.43 -3.27 -4.43
N GLN A 196 -14.83 -3.37 -5.60
CA GLN A 196 -15.07 -4.45 -6.55
C GLN A 196 -14.04 -5.58 -6.37
N PRO A 197 -14.38 -6.82 -6.75
CA PRO A 197 -13.39 -7.89 -6.84
C PRO A 197 -12.17 -7.48 -7.66
N GLY A 198 -10.97 -7.76 -7.15
CA GLY A 198 -9.72 -7.34 -7.78
C GLY A 198 -9.23 -5.95 -7.38
N ASP A 199 -10.07 -5.13 -6.73
CA ASP A 199 -9.60 -3.88 -6.14
C ASP A 199 -8.63 -4.14 -4.99
N ILE A 200 -7.75 -3.16 -4.75
CA ILE A 200 -6.85 -3.17 -3.60
C ILE A 200 -7.09 -1.91 -2.76
N LEU A 201 -7.23 -2.10 -1.45
CA LEU A 201 -7.24 -1.02 -0.48
C LEU A 201 -5.93 -1.00 0.30
N MET A 202 -5.10 0.03 0.05
CA MET A 202 -3.83 0.24 0.76
C MET A 202 -4.09 0.79 2.16
N LEU A 203 -3.43 0.23 3.17
CA LEU A 203 -3.58 0.67 4.57
C LEU A 203 -2.86 1.99 4.88
N GLY A 204 -2.09 2.52 3.93
CA GLY A 204 -1.29 3.75 4.06
C GLY A 204 0.19 3.47 4.20
N SER A 205 0.99 4.54 4.18
CA SER A 205 2.45 4.53 4.38
C SER A 205 2.80 5.53 5.47
N ASP A 206 3.65 5.13 6.41
CA ASP A 206 4.12 6.05 7.46
C ASP A 206 5.27 6.93 6.94
N CYS A 207 5.62 7.95 7.71
CA CYS A 207 6.74 8.86 7.45
C CYS A 207 7.87 8.65 8.47
N LEU A 208 9.02 9.26 8.20
CA LEU A 208 10.14 9.37 9.13
C LEU A 208 9.85 10.40 10.23
N ALA A 209 10.71 10.46 11.25
CA ALA A 209 10.55 11.37 12.38
C ALA A 209 10.43 12.85 12.00
N ASP A 210 10.99 13.25 10.87
CA ASP A 210 10.95 14.60 10.31
C ASP A 210 9.72 14.85 9.40
N GLY A 211 8.83 13.86 9.23
CA GLY A 211 7.65 13.93 8.37
C GLY A 211 7.93 13.65 6.89
N THR A 212 9.17 13.36 6.51
CA THR A 212 9.53 12.96 5.15
C THR A 212 9.37 11.44 4.98
N ARG A 213 9.56 10.94 3.75
CA ARG A 213 9.69 9.51 3.45
C ARG A 213 11.09 9.21 2.92
N PRO A 214 11.55 7.95 3.02
CA PRO A 214 12.81 7.56 2.40
C PRO A 214 12.86 7.99 0.94
N ARG A 215 14.01 8.49 0.49
CA ARG A 215 14.25 8.96 -0.87
C ARG A 215 15.08 7.99 -1.65
N ALA A 216 14.68 7.73 -2.88
CA ALA A 216 15.41 6.92 -3.83
C ALA A 216 15.62 7.66 -5.14
N ARG A 217 16.74 7.36 -5.81
CA ARG A 217 17.20 8.01 -7.05
C ARG A 217 17.44 6.98 -8.14
N MET A 218 17.71 7.45 -9.33
CA MET A 218 18.13 6.60 -10.43
C MET A 218 19.27 5.66 -10.02
N ARG A 219 19.15 4.37 -10.38
CA ARG A 219 20.02 3.23 -10.05
C ARG A 219 19.84 2.67 -8.63
N ASP A 220 19.02 3.25 -7.80
CA ASP A 220 18.73 2.68 -6.49
C ASP A 220 17.85 1.43 -6.62
N ARG A 221 18.19 0.42 -5.80
CA ARG A 221 17.41 -0.78 -5.60
C ARG A 221 16.61 -0.63 -4.30
N ILE A 222 15.31 -0.63 -4.44
CA ILE A 222 14.36 -0.54 -3.31
C ILE A 222 13.89 -1.95 -2.99
N GLU A 223 13.89 -2.30 -1.70
CA GLU A 223 13.34 -3.54 -1.19
C GLU A 223 12.39 -3.28 -0.04
N ILE A 224 11.19 -3.85 -0.11
CA ILE A 224 10.20 -3.85 0.96
C ILE A 224 9.99 -5.29 1.39
N SER A 225 10.15 -5.56 2.68
CA SER A 225 10.02 -6.90 3.24
C SER A 225 9.18 -6.91 4.50
N ALA A 226 8.52 -8.06 4.77
CA ALA A 226 7.80 -8.35 5.98
C ALA A 226 7.83 -9.85 6.25
N THR A 227 7.67 -10.24 7.51
CA THR A 227 7.55 -11.66 7.88
C THR A 227 6.32 -12.28 7.20
N GLY A 228 6.48 -13.45 6.60
CA GLY A 228 5.41 -14.16 5.87
C GLY A 228 5.22 -13.74 4.41
N PHE A 229 5.93 -12.71 3.95
CA PHE A 229 5.88 -12.22 2.58
C PHE A 229 7.19 -12.45 1.85
N ALA A 230 7.11 -12.79 0.56
CA ALA A 230 8.27 -12.69 -0.31
C ALA A 230 8.63 -11.20 -0.53
N PRO A 231 9.92 -10.82 -0.49
CA PRO A 231 10.32 -9.43 -0.64
C PRO A 231 9.86 -8.83 -1.97
N LEU A 232 9.39 -7.58 -1.91
CA LEU A 232 9.13 -6.75 -3.08
C LEU A 232 10.38 -5.94 -3.41
N VAL A 233 10.88 -6.10 -4.63
CA VAL A 233 12.07 -5.40 -5.11
C VAL A 233 11.78 -4.67 -6.40
N ASN A 234 12.16 -3.40 -6.48
CA ASN A 234 12.17 -2.61 -7.70
C ASN A 234 13.51 -1.89 -7.85
N THR A 235 13.92 -1.62 -9.08
CA THR A 235 15.11 -0.82 -9.38
C THR A 235 14.72 0.41 -10.18
N LEU A 236 15.18 1.58 -9.77
CA LEU A 236 14.93 2.83 -10.48
C LEU A 236 15.90 2.98 -11.65
N VAL A 237 15.37 3.31 -12.82
CA VAL A 237 16.17 3.55 -14.03
C VAL A 237 15.85 4.92 -14.61
N GLY A 238 16.73 5.46 -15.43
CA GLY A 238 16.44 6.66 -16.20
C GLY A 238 15.43 6.36 -17.30
N GLU A 239 14.68 7.38 -17.72
CA GLU A 239 13.84 7.31 -18.90
C GLU A 239 14.67 6.87 -20.10
N ALA A 240 14.18 5.89 -20.87
CA ALA A 240 14.85 5.47 -22.11
C ALA A 240 14.73 6.63 -23.12
N ALA A 241 15.89 7.03 -23.68
CA ALA A 241 15.97 8.08 -24.69
C ALA A 241 15.32 7.65 -26.02
#